data_c2950dcc2d63fc86077b0fa45b06cea2
#
_entry.id   c2950dcc2d63fc86077b0fa45b06cea2
#
_cell.length_a   1.000
_cell.length_b   1.000
_cell.length_c   1.000
_cell.angle_alpha   90.00
_cell.angle_beta   90.00
_cell.angle_gamma   90.00
#
_symmetry.space_group_name_H-M   'P 1'
#
loop_
_entity.id
_entity.type
_entity.pdbx_description
1 polymer ?
#
loop_
_entity_poly.entity_id
_entity_poly.type
_entity_poly.pdbx_seq_one_letter_code
_entity_poly.pdbx_strand_id
1 'polypeptide(L)' 'FAGLSERSLLRRFRQATGDSPSTYLQLLRVEEARRLLESTTEGLESVTRAVGYEDVSSFSRLFRRHTKLSPGAYRAKFGR' A
#
# COMPACT_ATOMS: atom_id res chain seq x y z
N PHE A 1 -5.11 -12.54 -2.71
CA PHE A 1 -4.32 -13.11 -3.76
C PHE A 1 -3.84 -14.50 -3.42
N ALA A 2 -3.44 -15.17 -4.48
CA ALA A 2 -3.25 -16.60 -4.38
C ALA A 2 -2.12 -16.96 -3.42
N GLY A 3 -2.39 -17.93 -2.60
CA GLY A 3 -1.36 -18.62 -1.87
C GLY A 3 -1.04 -18.15 -0.48
N LEU A 4 -1.32 -16.89 -0.15
CA LEU A 4 -0.98 -16.40 1.18
C LEU A 4 -2.15 -15.70 1.84
N SER A 5 -2.47 -16.12 3.04
CA SER A 5 -3.47 -15.43 3.83
C SER A 5 -2.80 -14.24 4.51
N GLU A 6 -3.64 -13.33 4.95
CA GLU A 6 -3.15 -12.16 5.68
C GLU A 6 -2.40 -12.60 6.94
N ARG A 7 -2.87 -13.69 7.56
CA ARG A 7 -2.24 -14.21 8.76
C ARG A 7 -0.83 -14.72 8.48
N SER A 8 -0.63 -15.40 7.36
CA SER A 8 0.68 -15.90 7.00
C SER A 8 1.65 -14.76 6.72
N LEU A 9 1.17 -13.73 6.02
CA LEU A 9 1.99 -12.55 5.75
C LEU A 9 2.38 -11.86 7.03
N LEU A 10 1.44 -11.75 7.97
CA LEU A 10 1.69 -11.10 9.24
C LEU A 10 2.80 -11.81 10.01
N ARG A 11 2.72 -13.14 10.07
CA ARG A 11 3.73 -13.91 10.78
C ARG A 11 5.11 -13.74 10.18
N ARG A 12 5.19 -13.84 8.87
CA ARG A 12 6.48 -13.72 8.18
C ARG A 12 7.08 -12.34 8.36
N PHE A 13 6.24 -11.33 8.28
CA PHE A 13 6.71 -9.97 8.41
C PHE A 13 7.25 -9.70 9.80
N ARG A 14 6.55 -10.18 10.81
CA ARG A 14 6.99 -9.98 12.19
C ARG A 14 8.31 -10.69 12.48
N GLN A 15 8.48 -11.86 11.93
CA GLN A 15 9.74 -12.60 12.10
C GLN A 15 10.89 -11.87 11.41
N ALA A 16 10.61 -11.26 10.29
CA ALA A 16 11.66 -10.59 9.52
C ALA A 16 12.03 -9.22 10.09
N THR A 17 11.05 -8.46 10.55
CA THR A 17 11.27 -7.07 10.93
C THR A 17 11.05 -6.77 12.40
N GLY A 18 10.22 -7.54 13.08
CA GLY A 18 9.87 -7.27 14.46
C GLY A 18 8.89 -6.11 14.63
N ASP A 19 8.32 -5.62 13.54
CA ASP A 19 7.42 -4.48 13.60
C ASP A 19 6.10 -4.83 14.24
N SER A 20 5.41 -3.78 14.74
CA SER A 20 4.11 -3.95 15.34
C SER A 20 3.07 -4.31 14.27
N PRO A 21 1.94 -4.91 14.69
CA PRO A 21 0.86 -5.20 13.75
C PRO A 21 0.34 -3.95 13.03
N SER A 22 0.37 -2.82 13.70
CA SER A 22 -0.07 -1.56 13.09
C SER A 22 0.83 -1.17 11.92
N THR A 23 2.13 -1.25 12.13
CA THR A 23 3.09 -0.94 11.07
C THR A 23 2.95 -1.92 9.91
N TYR A 24 2.74 -3.18 10.23
CA TYR A 24 2.55 -4.20 9.22
C TYR A 24 1.31 -3.90 8.37
N LEU A 25 0.23 -3.50 9.01
CA LEU A 25 -0.99 -3.17 8.29
C LEU A 25 -0.79 -2.00 7.34
N GLN A 26 -0.03 -1.00 7.78
CA GLN A 26 0.30 0.12 6.91
C GLN A 26 1.06 -0.33 5.67
N LEU A 27 2.01 -1.24 5.86
CA LEU A 27 2.77 -1.76 4.73
C LEU A 27 1.90 -2.55 3.78
N LEU A 28 0.95 -3.33 4.30
CA LEU A 28 0.01 -4.04 3.46
C LEU A 28 -0.81 -3.09 2.61
N ARG A 29 -1.24 -2.00 3.20
CA ARG A 29 -2.03 -1.01 2.47
C ARG A 29 -1.21 -0.35 1.37
N VAL A 30 0.04 -0.06 1.66
CA VAL A 30 0.94 0.52 0.66
C VAL A 30 1.15 -0.46 -0.49
N GLU A 31 1.36 -1.74 -0.19
CA GLU A 31 1.56 -2.74 -1.23
C GLU A 31 0.33 -2.90 -2.11
N GLU A 32 -0.85 -2.90 -1.50
CA GLU A 32 -2.07 -2.99 -2.27
C GLU A 32 -2.25 -1.75 -3.15
N ALA A 33 -1.91 -0.59 -2.63
CA ALA A 33 -1.99 0.65 -3.40
C ALA A 33 -1.03 0.62 -4.59
N ARG A 34 0.17 0.11 -4.37
CA ARG A 34 1.13 -0.02 -5.47
C ARG A 34 0.56 -0.89 -6.58
N ARG A 35 -0.03 -2.01 -6.21
CA ARG A 35 -0.62 -2.91 -7.18
C ARG A 35 -1.73 -2.23 -7.98
N LEU A 36 -2.59 -1.48 -7.29
CA LEU A 36 -3.69 -0.77 -7.96
C LEU A 36 -3.17 0.34 -8.86
N LEU A 37 -2.16 1.06 -8.41
CA LEU A 37 -1.59 2.14 -9.22
C LEU A 37 -0.90 1.60 -10.48
N GLU A 38 -0.32 0.42 -10.38
CA GLU A 38 0.38 -0.17 -11.51
C GLU A 38 -0.56 -0.84 -12.50
N SER A 39 -1.64 -1.44 -12.02
CA SER A 39 -2.46 -2.31 -12.85
C SER A 39 -3.82 -1.74 -13.23
N THR A 40 -4.22 -0.61 -12.66
CA THR A 40 -5.51 -0.02 -12.98
C THR A 40 -5.35 1.44 -13.35
N THR A 41 -6.44 2.01 -13.91
CA THR A 41 -6.48 3.43 -14.23
C THR A 41 -7.37 4.19 -13.26
N GLU A 42 -7.72 3.59 -12.14
CA GLU A 42 -8.58 4.22 -11.16
C GLU A 42 -7.96 5.48 -10.59
N GLY A 43 -8.81 6.44 -10.25
CA GLY A 43 -8.36 7.68 -9.68
C GLY A 43 -7.75 7.48 -8.31
N LEU A 44 -6.99 8.48 -7.87
CA LEU A 44 -6.30 8.39 -6.59
C LEU A 44 -7.27 8.26 -5.43
N GLU A 45 -8.42 8.91 -5.50
CA GLU A 45 -9.42 8.78 -4.45
C GLU A 45 -9.94 7.34 -4.33
N SER A 46 -10.18 6.71 -5.49
CA SER A 46 -10.63 5.32 -5.48
C SER A 46 -9.59 4.40 -4.86
N VAL A 47 -8.35 4.60 -5.24
CA VAL A 47 -7.26 3.79 -4.68
C VAL A 47 -7.15 4.00 -3.17
N THR A 48 -7.24 5.25 -2.73
CA THR A 48 -7.17 5.59 -1.32
C THR A 48 -8.24 4.85 -0.52
N ARG A 49 -9.47 4.87 -1.01
CA ARG A 49 -10.57 4.21 -0.32
C ARG A 49 -10.45 2.70 -0.39
N ALA A 50 -10.00 2.19 -1.51
CA ALA A 50 -9.86 0.75 -1.68
C ALA A 50 -8.89 0.15 -0.67
N VAL A 51 -7.87 0.91 -0.28
CA VAL A 51 -6.90 0.42 0.70
C VAL A 51 -7.26 0.81 2.14
N GLY A 52 -8.45 1.40 2.34
CA GLY A 52 -8.95 1.63 3.69
C GLY A 52 -8.66 2.99 4.28
N TYR A 53 -8.28 3.95 3.48
CA TYR A 53 -8.10 5.33 3.94
C TYR A 53 -9.23 6.20 3.43
N GLU A 54 -9.58 7.21 4.22
CA GLU A 54 -10.63 8.13 3.82
C GLU A 54 -10.10 9.40 3.19
N ASP A 55 -8.85 9.73 3.53
CA ASP A 55 -8.27 11.01 3.17
C ASP A 55 -7.04 10.79 2.28
N VAL A 56 -7.09 11.37 1.09
CA VAL A 56 -6.01 11.24 0.13
C VAL A 56 -4.70 11.81 0.68
N SER A 57 -4.79 12.90 1.43
CA SER A 57 -3.58 13.52 1.98
C SER A 57 -2.86 12.60 2.95
N SER A 58 -3.61 11.98 3.84
CA SER A 58 -3.03 11.04 4.81
C SER A 58 -2.43 9.84 4.10
N PHE A 59 -3.15 9.29 3.13
CA PHE A 59 -2.68 8.16 2.37
C PHE A 59 -1.40 8.53 1.59
N SER A 60 -1.40 9.68 0.95
CA SER A 60 -0.24 10.11 0.14
C SER A 60 1.00 10.25 1.01
N ARG A 61 0.82 10.77 2.21
CA ARG A 61 1.94 10.93 3.14
C ARG A 61 2.52 9.58 3.54
N LEU A 62 1.64 8.63 3.84
CA LEU A 62 2.07 7.28 4.18
C LEU A 62 2.76 6.61 3.00
N PHE A 63 2.17 6.73 1.83
CA PHE A 63 2.72 6.12 0.63
C PHE A 63 4.11 6.65 0.33
N ARG A 64 4.26 7.98 0.42
CA ARG A 64 5.55 8.61 0.15
C ARG A 64 6.60 8.21 1.16
N ARG A 65 6.19 8.02 2.40
CA ARG A 65 7.13 7.58 3.43
C ARG A 65 7.72 6.21 3.11
N HIS A 66 6.92 5.31 2.58
CA HIS A 66 7.34 3.95 2.31
C HIS A 66 7.96 3.73 0.93
N THR A 67 7.53 4.50 -0.06
CA THR A 67 8.03 4.30 -1.43
C THR A 67 8.94 5.41 -1.91
N LYS A 68 9.04 6.50 -1.17
CA LYS A 68 9.80 7.69 -1.52
C LYS A 68 9.18 8.47 -2.67
N LEU A 69 8.02 8.07 -3.15
CA LEU A 69 7.31 8.74 -4.23
C LEU A 69 5.86 8.98 -3.82
N SER A 70 5.29 10.08 -4.29
CA SER A 70 3.85 10.28 -4.11
C SER A 70 3.12 9.25 -4.98
N PRO A 71 1.85 8.95 -4.66
CA PRO A 71 1.09 8.01 -5.49
C PRO A 71 1.03 8.42 -6.95
N GLY A 72 0.87 9.72 -7.23
CA GLY A 72 0.83 10.20 -8.60
C GLY A 72 2.16 10.00 -9.31
N ALA A 73 3.25 10.33 -8.63
CA ALA A 73 4.58 10.14 -9.21
C ALA A 73 4.88 8.66 -9.42
N TYR A 74 4.43 7.84 -8.48
CA TYR A 74 4.62 6.40 -8.61
C TYR A 74 3.90 5.85 -9.84
N ARG A 75 2.66 6.26 -10.05
CA ARG A 75 1.90 5.82 -11.21
C ARG A 75 2.57 6.31 -12.50
N ALA A 76 3.05 7.54 -12.50
CA ALA A 76 3.71 8.08 -13.68
C ALA A 76 4.94 7.28 -14.05
N LYS A 77 5.63 6.75 -13.05
CA LYS A 77 6.88 6.02 -13.29
C LYS A 77 6.64 4.53 -13.57
N PHE A 78 5.73 3.91 -12.86
CA PHE A 78 5.52 2.46 -12.94
C PHE A 78 4.16 2.04 -13.45
N GLY A 79 3.22 2.96 -13.56
CA GLY A 79 1.87 2.64 -13.96
C GLY A 79 1.74 2.47 -15.46
N ARG A 80 0.48 2.18 -15.86
CA ARG A 80 0.16 2.01 -17.27
C ARG A 80 -0.09 3.33 -17.95
#